data_9ebd4aef4574bea69c96a66564308fcd
#
_entry.id   9ebd4aef4574bea69c96a66564308fcd
#
_cell.length_a   1.000
_cell.length_b   1.000
_cell.length_c   1.000
_cell.angle_alpha   90.00
_cell.angle_beta   90.00
_cell.angle_gamma   90.00
#
_symmetry.space_group_name_H-M   'P 1'
#
loop_
_entity.id
_entity.type
_entity.pdbx_description
1 polymer ?
#
loop_
_entity_poly.entity_id
_entity_poly.type
_entity_poly.pdbx_seq_one_letter_code
_entity_poly.pdbx_strand_id
1 'polypeptide(L)'
;MEYIKAFHIDNGRKYYSLTQLTDLIDVMAQTGYNMLELAVGNDGYRFLLDDMTVKTDQKIYASDDVKKAIHAGNIDFCDNGTNELTQGEVETLIRYANEKGIQVMPLLNSPGHMDALLTAMEHLGISSPAYKGSKTTVDLDNQEAVGFTKALLQKLIIWFSEKGCRYLNLGSDEYANDVLTSGFASLQKPEEYRYDKFIAYVNDIARMIKSAGMIPVMFNDGVYYNQDLSAGTLDKDIVVSYWSPGWDAYDLAPVSFLEARGHQILDTNCDWYYVLGRTTKENEDPIFTYQTALNAMQNEESPVAASMKGKPVGSMFCLWSDEPQAPYDEKEVERMHMLLRAFKPKH
;
A
#
# COMPACT_ATOMS: atom_id res chain seq x y z
N MET A 1 -16.44 15.56 6.78
CA MET A 1 -15.22 14.78 7.12
C MET A 1 -14.08 15.78 7.16
N GLU A 2 -13.20 15.68 8.14
CA GLU A 2 -12.00 16.51 8.20
C GLU A 2 -11.10 16.16 7.02
N TYR A 3 -10.43 17.13 6.43
CA TYR A 3 -9.51 16.91 5.31
C TYR A 3 -8.28 16.09 5.78
N ILE A 4 -7.96 15.05 5.04
CA ILE A 4 -6.83 14.17 5.35
C ILE A 4 -5.56 14.78 4.77
N LYS A 5 -4.60 15.14 5.62
CA LYS A 5 -3.23 15.43 5.23
C LYS A 5 -2.36 14.27 5.69
N ALA A 6 -2.00 13.39 4.75
CA ALA A 6 -1.32 12.14 5.03
C ALA A 6 0.13 12.12 4.57
N PHE A 7 0.90 11.29 5.25
CA PHE A 7 2.22 10.85 4.83
C PHE A 7 2.27 9.33 4.78
N HIS A 8 2.77 8.76 3.68
CA HIS A 8 3.02 7.34 3.52
C HIS A 8 4.49 7.02 3.73
N ILE A 9 4.77 5.94 4.46
CA ILE A 9 6.10 5.35 4.60
C ILE A 9 6.08 3.85 4.30
N ASP A 10 6.95 3.43 3.40
CA ASP A 10 7.08 2.04 2.97
C ASP A 10 7.97 1.23 3.92
N ASN A 11 7.40 0.89 5.09
CA ASN A 11 8.05 -0.01 6.05
C ASN A 11 7.90 -1.50 5.66
N GLY A 12 7.20 -1.80 4.58
CA GLY A 12 7.13 -3.16 4.03
C GLY A 12 8.44 -3.57 3.37
N ARG A 13 8.89 -2.78 2.37
CA ARG A 13 10.14 -3.04 1.65
C ARG A 13 11.38 -2.78 2.52
N LYS A 14 11.37 -1.73 3.35
CA LYS A 14 12.49 -1.36 4.21
C LYS A 14 12.07 -1.21 5.66
N TYR A 15 12.83 -1.82 6.58
CA TYR A 15 12.59 -1.62 8.01
C TYR A 15 12.95 -0.21 8.48
N TYR A 16 12.01 0.45 9.11
CA TYR A 16 12.20 1.67 9.90
C TYR A 16 11.90 1.37 11.36
N SER A 17 12.83 1.72 12.24
CA SER A 17 12.66 1.50 13.68
C SER A 17 11.57 2.38 14.29
N LEU A 18 11.03 1.97 15.43
CA LEU A 18 10.07 2.79 16.19
C LEU A 18 10.59 4.22 16.44
N THR A 19 11.89 4.38 16.73
CA THR A 19 12.51 5.71 16.94
C THR A 19 12.46 6.57 15.68
N GLN A 20 12.78 6.01 14.52
CA GLN A 20 12.70 6.73 13.25
C GLN A 20 11.25 7.13 12.89
N LEU A 21 10.31 6.23 13.14
CA LEU A 21 8.88 6.50 12.90
C LEU A 21 8.32 7.57 13.84
N THR A 22 8.70 7.57 15.11
CA THR A 22 8.27 8.59 16.08
C THR A 22 8.88 9.97 15.80
N ASP A 23 10.11 10.03 15.30
CA ASP A 23 10.74 11.29 14.85
C ASP A 23 9.95 11.91 13.68
N LEU A 24 9.55 11.10 12.69
CA LEU A 24 8.70 11.57 11.59
C LEU A 24 7.33 12.07 12.08
N ILE A 25 6.70 11.36 13.03
CA ILE A 25 5.43 11.76 13.64
C ILE A 25 5.56 13.13 14.34
N ASP A 26 6.67 13.42 14.98
CA ASP A 26 6.90 14.72 15.62
C ASP A 26 6.93 15.87 14.60
N VAL A 27 7.57 15.67 13.45
CA VAL A 27 7.56 16.66 12.36
C VAL A 27 6.18 16.78 11.73
N MET A 28 5.49 15.65 11.52
CA MET A 28 4.12 15.62 11.00
C MET A 28 3.16 16.44 11.88
N ALA A 29 3.23 16.24 13.21
CA ALA A 29 2.39 16.98 14.16
C ALA A 29 2.64 18.49 14.10
N GLN A 30 3.90 18.91 13.97
CA GLN A 30 4.28 20.32 13.84
C GLN A 30 3.82 20.97 12.53
N THR A 31 3.53 20.17 11.52
CA THR A 31 3.22 20.64 10.15
C THR A 31 1.79 20.31 9.70
N GLY A 32 0.94 19.92 10.65
CA GLY A 32 -0.51 19.79 10.46
C GLY A 32 -0.93 18.53 9.69
N TYR A 33 -0.11 17.48 9.69
CA TYR A 33 -0.57 16.15 9.27
C TYR A 33 -1.50 15.57 10.32
N ASN A 34 -2.48 14.79 9.85
CA ASN A 34 -3.42 14.07 10.71
C ASN A 34 -3.50 12.57 10.41
N MET A 35 -2.69 12.07 9.45
CA MET A 35 -2.64 10.65 9.12
C MET A 35 -1.24 10.21 8.70
N LEU A 36 -0.78 9.08 9.26
CA LEU A 36 0.38 8.31 8.82
C LEU A 36 -0.12 7.03 8.17
N GLU A 37 0.15 6.85 6.87
CA GLU A 37 0.02 5.53 6.24
C GLU A 37 1.31 4.75 6.46
N LEU A 38 1.19 3.63 7.15
CA LEU A 38 2.29 2.73 7.45
C LEU A 38 2.15 1.45 6.62
N ALA A 39 2.94 1.30 5.57
CA ALA A 39 3.01 0.05 4.85
C ALA A 39 3.76 -0.98 5.70
N VAL A 40 3.08 -2.05 6.08
CA VAL A 40 3.67 -3.15 6.86
C VAL A 40 3.75 -4.45 6.05
N GLY A 41 3.03 -4.51 4.92
CA GLY A 41 3.10 -5.55 3.92
C GLY A 41 3.06 -4.90 2.52
N ASN A 42 4.23 -4.81 1.86
CA ASN A 42 4.42 -4.28 0.52
C ASN A 42 5.74 -4.86 -0.01
N ASP A 43 5.68 -5.85 -0.89
CA ASP A 43 6.73 -6.79 -1.27
C ASP A 43 7.38 -7.50 -0.07
N GLY A 44 8.05 -6.79 0.82
CA GLY A 44 8.47 -7.29 2.12
C GLY A 44 7.31 -7.28 3.14
N TYR A 45 7.49 -8.00 4.24
CA TYR A 45 6.47 -8.11 5.29
C TYR A 45 7.10 -7.91 6.67
N ARG A 46 7.00 -6.68 7.22
CA ARG A 46 7.81 -6.26 8.37
C ARG A 46 7.01 -5.87 9.61
N PHE A 47 5.92 -6.60 9.81
CA PHE A 47 5.14 -6.53 11.04
C PHE A 47 4.60 -7.91 11.40
N LEU A 48 4.93 -8.41 12.58
CA LEU A 48 4.45 -9.68 13.07
C LEU A 48 3.73 -9.51 14.42
N LEU A 49 2.56 -10.14 14.52
CA LEU A 49 1.85 -10.27 15.79
C LEU A 49 2.54 -11.32 16.68
N ASP A 50 2.29 -11.26 17.99
CA ASP A 50 2.77 -12.28 18.94
C ASP A 50 2.25 -13.67 18.56
N ASP A 51 1.00 -13.76 18.13
CA ASP A 51 0.42 -14.96 17.52
C ASP A 51 0.16 -14.74 16.03
N MET A 52 0.93 -15.41 15.18
CA MET A 52 0.75 -15.43 13.71
C MET A 52 0.05 -16.69 13.21
N THR A 53 -0.67 -17.42 14.06
CA THR A 53 -1.46 -18.57 13.60
C THR A 53 -2.45 -18.15 12.52
N VAL A 54 -2.38 -18.77 11.35
CA VAL A 54 -3.33 -18.55 10.24
C VAL A 54 -4.22 -19.77 10.11
N LYS A 55 -5.54 -19.55 10.11
CA LYS A 55 -6.56 -20.62 9.98
C LYS A 55 -7.33 -20.40 8.70
N THR A 56 -7.21 -21.35 7.78
CA THR A 56 -8.06 -21.45 6.59
C THR A 56 -9.12 -22.55 6.79
N ASP A 57 -10.05 -22.65 5.86
CA ASP A 57 -11.04 -23.74 5.87
C ASP A 57 -10.40 -25.13 5.72
N GLN A 58 -9.18 -25.20 5.17
CA GLN A 58 -8.50 -26.45 4.85
C GLN A 58 -7.41 -26.82 5.87
N LYS A 59 -6.73 -25.83 6.45
CA LYS A 59 -5.52 -26.05 7.24
C LYS A 59 -5.31 -24.97 8.29
N ILE A 60 -4.64 -25.37 9.36
CA ILE A 60 -4.10 -24.44 10.37
C ILE A 60 -2.58 -24.38 10.20
N TYR A 61 -2.06 -23.18 10.01
CA TYR A 61 -0.63 -22.91 9.95
C TYR A 61 -0.21 -22.35 11.31
N ALA A 62 0.72 -23.02 11.98
CA ALA A 62 1.13 -22.64 13.32
C ALA A 62 1.90 -21.32 13.32
N SER A 63 1.78 -20.54 14.37
CA SER A 63 2.38 -19.21 14.51
C SER A 63 3.88 -19.18 14.19
N ASP A 64 4.63 -20.11 14.79
CA ASP A 64 6.10 -20.15 14.62
C ASP A 64 6.49 -20.52 13.18
N ASP A 65 5.72 -21.40 12.53
CA ASP A 65 5.95 -21.75 11.13
C ASP A 65 5.68 -20.55 10.20
N VAL A 66 4.59 -19.81 10.45
CA VAL A 66 4.24 -18.61 9.68
C VAL A 66 5.31 -17.53 9.86
N LYS A 67 5.74 -17.24 11.09
CA LYS A 67 6.81 -16.26 11.36
C LYS A 67 8.10 -16.66 10.65
N LYS A 68 8.51 -17.92 10.79
CA LYS A 68 9.74 -18.44 10.15
C LYS A 68 9.66 -18.34 8.62
N ALA A 69 8.50 -18.64 8.05
CA ALA A 69 8.29 -18.55 6.60
C ALA A 69 8.34 -17.09 6.11
N ILE A 70 7.72 -16.14 6.82
CA ILE A 70 7.78 -14.71 6.49
C ILE A 70 9.22 -14.19 6.60
N HIS A 71 9.99 -14.59 7.62
CA HIS A 71 11.39 -14.21 7.72
C HIS A 71 12.20 -14.71 6.51
N ALA A 72 11.97 -15.96 6.08
CA ALA A 72 12.62 -16.48 4.88
C ALA A 72 12.26 -15.67 3.64
N GLY A 73 10.98 -15.32 3.46
CA GLY A 73 10.53 -14.47 2.36
C GLY A 73 11.16 -13.07 2.38
N ASN A 74 11.26 -12.43 3.54
CA ASN A 74 11.94 -11.14 3.66
C ASN A 74 13.44 -11.21 3.29
N ILE A 75 14.13 -12.29 3.66
CA ILE A 75 15.54 -12.50 3.31
C ILE A 75 15.68 -12.63 1.79
N ASP A 76 14.83 -13.43 1.15
CA ASP A 76 14.88 -13.66 -0.29
C ASP A 76 14.52 -12.39 -1.08
N PHE A 77 13.61 -11.56 -0.52
CA PHE A 77 13.16 -10.34 -1.19
C PHE A 77 14.25 -9.25 -1.19
N CYS A 78 14.76 -8.86 -0.03
CA CYS A 78 15.42 -7.56 0.00
C CYS A 78 16.71 -7.48 0.79
N ASP A 79 16.90 -8.27 1.81
CA ASP A 79 18.06 -8.04 2.64
C ASP A 79 18.41 -9.22 3.54
N ASN A 80 19.43 -8.99 4.29
CA ASN A 80 19.98 -9.78 5.35
C ASN A 80 19.14 -9.74 6.64
N GLY A 81 17.93 -9.16 6.64
CA GLY A 81 17.27 -8.76 7.88
C GLY A 81 16.03 -9.53 8.22
N THR A 82 16.00 -10.01 9.44
CA THR A 82 14.79 -10.39 10.16
C THR A 82 14.20 -9.20 10.92
N ASN A 83 14.59 -7.96 10.52
CA ASN A 83 14.10 -6.74 11.15
C ASN A 83 12.64 -6.51 10.79
N GLU A 84 11.81 -6.47 11.79
CA GLU A 84 10.38 -6.17 11.71
C GLU A 84 9.94 -5.39 12.93
N LEU A 85 8.82 -4.71 12.81
CA LEU A 85 8.14 -4.11 13.94
C LEU A 85 7.43 -5.21 14.73
N THR A 86 7.65 -5.25 16.02
CA THR A 86 6.91 -6.12 16.93
C THR A 86 5.51 -5.57 17.19
N GLN A 87 4.62 -6.43 17.66
CA GLN A 87 3.28 -6.02 18.05
C GLN A 87 3.31 -4.88 19.08
N GLY A 88 4.18 -4.95 20.09
CA GLY A 88 4.31 -3.92 21.11
C GLY A 88 4.85 -2.58 20.56
N GLU A 89 5.74 -2.60 19.58
CA GLU A 89 6.23 -1.39 18.92
C GLU A 89 5.13 -0.72 18.11
N VAL A 90 4.34 -1.46 17.33
CA VAL A 90 3.23 -0.88 16.57
C VAL A 90 2.12 -0.36 17.49
N GLU A 91 1.79 -1.04 18.60
CA GLU A 91 0.89 -0.51 19.63
C GLU A 91 1.40 0.82 20.20
N THR A 92 2.69 0.90 20.48
CA THR A 92 3.33 2.12 20.99
C THR A 92 3.28 3.23 19.93
N LEU A 93 3.56 2.91 18.67
CA LEU A 93 3.49 3.87 17.56
C LEU A 93 2.08 4.43 17.38
N ILE A 94 1.05 3.57 17.35
CA ILE A 94 -0.35 3.99 17.21
C ILE A 94 -0.76 4.91 18.36
N ARG A 95 -0.42 4.55 19.60
CA ARG A 95 -0.70 5.39 20.76
C ARG A 95 0.00 6.74 20.66
N TYR A 96 1.30 6.74 20.34
CA TYR A 96 2.10 7.96 20.20
C TYR A 96 1.54 8.89 19.09
N ALA A 97 1.20 8.34 17.95
CA ALA A 97 0.58 9.10 16.87
C ALA A 97 -0.76 9.72 17.30
N ASN A 98 -1.63 8.93 17.94
CA ASN A 98 -2.93 9.42 18.43
C ASN A 98 -2.78 10.54 19.49
N GLU A 99 -1.80 10.48 20.38
CA GLU A 99 -1.48 11.55 21.34
C GLU A 99 -1.08 12.87 20.64
N LYS A 100 -0.56 12.78 19.41
CA LYS A 100 -0.20 13.91 18.55
C LYS A 100 -1.33 14.33 17.59
N GLY A 101 -2.51 13.69 17.66
CA GLY A 101 -3.62 13.94 16.75
C GLY A 101 -3.46 13.30 15.35
N ILE A 102 -2.55 12.35 15.21
CA ILE A 102 -2.26 11.65 13.96
C ILE A 102 -2.85 10.24 14.04
N GLN A 103 -3.70 9.87 13.09
CA GLN A 103 -4.19 8.49 12.95
C GLN A 103 -3.20 7.65 12.15
N VAL A 104 -3.11 6.35 12.48
CA VAL A 104 -2.34 5.40 11.68
C VAL A 104 -3.31 4.65 10.76
N MET A 105 -2.97 4.64 9.47
CA MET A 105 -3.61 3.83 8.43
C MET A 105 -2.63 2.74 8.00
N PRO A 106 -2.83 1.48 8.35
CA PRO A 106 -1.98 0.40 7.84
C PRO A 106 -2.20 0.19 6.35
N LEU A 107 -1.13 -0.14 5.62
CA LEU A 107 -1.18 -0.68 4.27
C LEU A 107 -0.71 -2.13 4.28
N LEU A 108 -1.53 -3.00 3.71
CA LEU A 108 -1.32 -4.43 3.53
C LEU A 108 -1.63 -4.78 2.08
N ASN A 109 -0.60 -4.69 1.23
CA ASN A 109 -0.79 -4.80 -0.22
C ASN A 109 -1.12 -6.23 -0.65
N SER A 110 -2.14 -6.35 -1.49
CA SER A 110 -2.55 -7.57 -2.18
C SER A 110 -3.60 -7.24 -3.27
N PRO A 111 -3.71 -7.99 -4.35
CA PRO A 111 -3.02 -9.24 -4.69
C PRO A 111 -1.63 -9.07 -5.29
N GLY A 112 -1.19 -7.83 -5.56
CA GLY A 112 0.18 -7.47 -5.97
C GLY A 112 1.07 -7.16 -4.77
N HIS A 113 2.36 -6.89 -5.04
CA HIS A 113 3.36 -6.53 -4.04
C HIS A 113 3.43 -7.48 -2.83
N MET A 114 3.42 -8.80 -3.10
CA MET A 114 3.39 -9.86 -2.10
C MET A 114 4.64 -10.76 -2.10
N ASP A 115 5.78 -10.32 -2.64
CA ASP A 115 6.99 -11.14 -2.86
C ASP A 115 7.33 -12.02 -1.65
N ALA A 116 7.57 -11.40 -0.49
CA ALA A 116 7.91 -12.12 0.74
C ALA A 116 6.80 -13.09 1.20
N LEU A 117 5.52 -12.73 0.99
CA LEU A 117 4.42 -13.60 1.37
C LEU A 117 4.25 -14.79 0.42
N LEU A 118 4.51 -14.62 -0.87
CA LEU A 118 4.47 -15.72 -1.84
C LEU A 118 5.57 -16.73 -1.54
N THR A 119 6.79 -16.26 -1.29
CA THR A 119 7.89 -17.10 -0.82
C THR A 119 7.54 -17.80 0.51
N ALA A 120 6.94 -17.09 1.46
CA ALA A 120 6.47 -17.68 2.71
C ALA A 120 5.43 -18.78 2.50
N MET A 121 4.49 -18.59 1.58
CA MET A 121 3.50 -19.61 1.23
C MET A 121 4.15 -20.89 0.70
N GLU A 122 5.17 -20.78 -0.14
CA GLU A 122 5.93 -21.95 -0.62
C GLU A 122 6.62 -22.70 0.53
N HIS A 123 7.23 -21.97 1.45
CA HIS A 123 7.81 -22.55 2.68
C HIS A 123 6.77 -23.23 3.58
N LEU A 124 5.52 -22.80 3.55
CA LEU A 124 4.39 -23.40 4.26
C LEU A 124 3.76 -24.58 3.51
N GLY A 125 4.26 -24.89 2.31
CA GLY A 125 3.84 -26.01 1.47
C GLY A 125 2.63 -25.67 0.58
N ILE A 126 2.30 -24.39 0.39
CA ILE A 126 1.30 -23.96 -0.60
C ILE A 126 1.98 -23.99 -1.98
N SER A 127 1.45 -24.80 -2.87
CA SER A 127 2.05 -25.05 -4.18
C SER A 127 1.71 -23.95 -5.17
N SER A 128 2.72 -23.40 -5.87
CA SER A 128 2.56 -22.39 -6.93
C SER A 128 1.61 -21.23 -6.52
N PRO A 129 1.90 -20.50 -5.45
CA PRO A 129 1.02 -19.45 -4.95
C PRO A 129 0.95 -18.24 -5.88
N ALA A 130 2.00 -18.03 -6.70
CA ALA A 130 2.15 -16.87 -7.54
C ALA A 130 1.49 -17.03 -8.92
N TYR A 131 0.97 -15.94 -9.45
CA TYR A 131 0.57 -15.84 -10.85
C TYR A 131 1.74 -16.17 -11.78
N LYS A 132 1.48 -16.81 -12.89
CA LYS A 132 2.47 -17.39 -13.85
C LYS A 132 3.71 -16.53 -14.06
N GLY A 133 4.82 -16.90 -13.43
CA GLY A 133 6.12 -16.24 -13.56
C GLY A 133 6.29 -14.96 -12.74
N SER A 134 5.25 -14.42 -12.15
CA SER A 134 5.32 -13.29 -11.24
C SER A 134 6.00 -13.69 -9.94
N LYS A 135 6.73 -12.75 -9.33
CA LYS A 135 7.27 -12.88 -7.98
C LYS A 135 6.45 -12.09 -6.96
N THR A 136 5.61 -11.17 -7.43
CA THR A 136 4.95 -10.18 -6.58
C THR A 136 3.44 -10.40 -6.46
N THR A 137 2.83 -11.20 -7.34
CA THR A 137 1.38 -11.27 -7.46
C THR A 137 0.84 -12.66 -7.18
N VAL A 138 -0.13 -12.77 -6.26
CA VAL A 138 -0.80 -14.05 -5.97
C VAL A 138 -1.68 -14.49 -7.14
N ASP A 139 -1.67 -15.79 -7.43
CA ASP A 139 -2.58 -16.38 -8.41
C ASP A 139 -4.01 -16.43 -7.85
N LEU A 140 -4.91 -15.62 -8.43
CA LEU A 140 -6.31 -15.56 -8.03
C LEU A 140 -7.10 -16.85 -8.34
N ASP A 141 -6.53 -17.76 -9.12
CA ASP A 141 -7.09 -19.10 -9.37
C ASP A 141 -6.61 -20.13 -8.33
N ASN A 142 -5.56 -19.83 -7.58
CA ASN A 142 -5.07 -20.70 -6.50
C ASN A 142 -5.85 -20.46 -5.21
N GLN A 143 -6.84 -21.31 -4.97
CA GLN A 143 -7.76 -21.19 -3.81
C GLN A 143 -7.03 -21.32 -2.45
N GLU A 144 -5.95 -22.09 -2.36
CA GLU A 144 -5.18 -22.24 -1.13
C GLU A 144 -4.40 -20.97 -0.83
N ALA A 145 -3.72 -20.38 -1.83
CA ALA A 145 -2.97 -19.14 -1.70
C ALA A 145 -3.89 -17.95 -1.38
N VAL A 146 -5.01 -17.82 -2.09
CA VAL A 146 -6.04 -16.79 -1.83
C VAL A 146 -6.65 -16.96 -0.44
N GLY A 147 -6.94 -18.20 -0.04
CA GLY A 147 -7.48 -18.53 1.29
C GLY A 147 -6.51 -18.17 2.41
N PHE A 148 -5.22 -18.49 2.25
CA PHE A 148 -4.17 -18.10 3.20
C PHE A 148 -4.04 -16.57 3.30
N THR A 149 -3.97 -15.87 2.16
CA THR A 149 -3.87 -14.41 2.11
C THR A 149 -5.04 -13.76 2.85
N LYS A 150 -6.28 -14.16 2.51
CA LYS A 150 -7.48 -13.61 3.16
C LYS A 150 -7.51 -13.88 4.67
N ALA A 151 -7.12 -15.07 5.11
CA ALA A 151 -7.09 -15.41 6.52
C ALA A 151 -6.04 -14.60 7.30
N LEU A 152 -4.87 -14.38 6.71
CA LEU A 152 -3.83 -13.51 7.29
C LEU A 152 -4.30 -12.05 7.36
N LEU A 153 -4.84 -11.52 6.26
CA LEU A 153 -5.39 -10.16 6.22
C LEU A 153 -6.51 -9.97 7.23
N GLN A 154 -7.44 -10.92 7.34
CA GLN A 154 -8.54 -10.85 8.33
C GLN A 154 -8.01 -10.71 9.75
N LYS A 155 -6.98 -11.47 10.10
CA LYS A 155 -6.34 -11.40 11.42
C LYS A 155 -5.78 -10.01 11.71
N LEU A 156 -5.08 -9.42 10.75
CA LEU A 156 -4.47 -8.09 10.89
C LEU A 156 -5.52 -6.98 10.86
N ILE A 157 -6.53 -7.08 9.99
CA ILE A 157 -7.66 -6.14 9.94
C ILE A 157 -8.34 -6.05 11.31
N ILE A 158 -8.62 -7.19 11.94
CA ILE A 158 -9.24 -7.22 13.29
C ILE A 158 -8.31 -6.56 14.29
N TRP A 159 -7.03 -6.92 14.29
CA TRP A 159 -6.06 -6.37 15.23
C TRP A 159 -5.91 -4.84 15.11
N PHE A 160 -5.74 -4.31 13.90
CA PHE A 160 -5.64 -2.86 13.68
C PHE A 160 -6.94 -2.12 14.07
N SER A 161 -8.10 -2.72 13.78
CA SER A 161 -9.39 -2.18 14.20
C SER A 161 -9.49 -2.09 15.74
N GLU A 162 -9.08 -3.12 16.46
CA GLU A 162 -9.04 -3.14 17.94
C GLU A 162 -8.07 -2.10 18.52
N LYS A 163 -7.04 -1.70 17.76
CA LYS A 163 -6.12 -0.60 18.13
C LYS A 163 -6.65 0.79 17.73
N GLY A 164 -7.86 0.88 17.20
CA GLY A 164 -8.53 2.15 16.87
C GLY A 164 -8.15 2.74 15.51
N CYS A 165 -7.49 2.00 14.63
CA CYS A 165 -7.28 2.40 13.25
C CYS A 165 -8.63 2.48 12.51
N ARG A 166 -8.89 3.60 11.83
CA ARG A 166 -10.16 3.84 11.15
C ARG A 166 -10.13 3.55 9.66
N TYR A 167 -8.97 3.49 9.07
CA TYR A 167 -8.73 3.23 7.65
C TYR A 167 -7.75 2.08 7.50
N LEU A 168 -7.85 1.35 6.39
CA LEU A 168 -6.86 0.37 5.97
C LEU A 168 -6.74 0.41 4.45
N ASN A 169 -5.51 0.59 3.96
CA ASN A 169 -5.20 0.51 2.54
C ASN A 169 -4.86 -0.94 2.18
N LEU A 170 -5.61 -1.50 1.24
CA LEU A 170 -5.41 -2.86 0.74
C LEU A 170 -4.45 -2.91 -0.49
N GLY A 171 -3.93 -1.74 -0.92
CA GLY A 171 -3.03 -1.62 -2.06
C GLY A 171 -3.72 -1.88 -3.38
N SER A 172 -3.56 -3.09 -3.90
CA SER A 172 -4.16 -3.62 -5.14
C SER A 172 -3.69 -2.92 -6.41
N ASP A 173 -2.50 -2.35 -6.38
CA ASP A 173 -1.80 -1.75 -7.50
C ASP A 173 -0.94 -2.76 -8.26
N GLU A 174 -0.53 -2.40 -9.46
CA GLU A 174 0.50 -3.03 -10.28
C GLU A 174 0.41 -4.56 -10.42
N TYR A 175 -0.79 -5.09 -10.64
CA TYR A 175 -1.03 -6.52 -10.80
C TYR A 175 -0.10 -7.13 -11.86
N ALA A 176 0.79 -8.05 -11.44
CA ALA A 176 1.75 -8.79 -12.28
C ALA A 176 2.63 -7.91 -13.20
N ASN A 177 2.90 -6.66 -12.82
CA ASN A 177 3.70 -5.72 -13.62
C ASN A 177 5.18 -6.14 -13.71
N ASP A 178 5.63 -7.04 -12.86
CA ASP A 178 6.98 -7.64 -12.92
C ASP A 178 7.18 -8.60 -14.11
N VAL A 179 6.09 -9.10 -14.70
CA VAL A 179 6.12 -10.04 -15.85
C VAL A 179 5.29 -9.60 -17.04
N LEU A 180 4.46 -8.58 -16.88
CA LEU A 180 3.54 -8.08 -17.90
C LEU A 180 3.68 -6.56 -18.03
N THR A 181 3.61 -6.02 -19.24
CA THR A 181 3.57 -4.55 -19.47
C THR A 181 2.38 -3.91 -18.76
N SER A 182 1.24 -4.63 -18.72
CA SER A 182 0.06 -4.28 -17.94
C SER A 182 -0.67 -5.55 -17.53
N GLY A 183 -0.61 -5.86 -16.24
CA GLY A 183 -1.30 -7.01 -15.69
C GLY A 183 -2.81 -6.88 -15.80
N PHE A 184 -3.36 -5.70 -15.52
CA PHE A 184 -4.79 -5.45 -15.63
C PHE A 184 -5.31 -5.62 -17.06
N ALA A 185 -4.58 -5.13 -18.09
CA ALA A 185 -4.93 -5.40 -19.48
C ALA A 185 -4.92 -6.89 -19.80
N SER A 186 -4.00 -7.65 -19.21
CA SER A 186 -3.95 -9.11 -19.36
C SER A 186 -5.13 -9.81 -18.71
N LEU A 187 -5.61 -9.31 -17.57
CA LEU A 187 -6.82 -9.82 -16.93
C LEU A 187 -8.09 -9.60 -17.76
N GLN A 188 -8.10 -8.63 -18.68
CA GLN A 188 -9.23 -8.29 -19.54
C GLN A 188 -9.21 -9.00 -20.89
N LYS A 189 -8.20 -9.82 -21.22
CA LYS A 189 -8.14 -10.56 -22.49
C LYS A 189 -9.31 -11.53 -22.60
N PRO A 190 -10.06 -11.52 -23.73
CA PRO A 190 -11.26 -12.35 -23.89
C PRO A 190 -11.04 -13.85 -23.68
N GLU A 191 -9.89 -14.37 -24.10
CA GLU A 191 -9.52 -15.78 -24.00
C GLU A 191 -9.20 -16.23 -22.58
N GLU A 192 -8.83 -15.31 -21.71
CA GLU A 192 -8.45 -15.59 -20.33
C GLU A 192 -9.01 -14.54 -19.36
N TYR A 193 -10.22 -14.06 -19.59
CA TYR A 193 -10.82 -13.02 -18.76
C TYR A 193 -10.83 -13.40 -17.28
N ARG A 194 -10.19 -12.59 -16.45
CA ARG A 194 -10.00 -12.78 -14.99
C ARG A 194 -10.26 -11.50 -14.19
N TYR A 195 -10.62 -10.41 -14.86
CA TYR A 195 -10.80 -9.14 -14.19
C TYR A 195 -11.98 -9.17 -13.20
N ASP A 196 -13.00 -9.99 -13.46
CA ASP A 196 -14.09 -10.30 -12.54
C ASP A 196 -13.59 -10.89 -11.21
N LYS A 197 -12.56 -11.77 -11.25
CA LYS A 197 -11.95 -12.36 -10.05
C LYS A 197 -11.18 -11.31 -9.26
N PHE A 198 -10.49 -10.39 -9.93
CA PHE A 198 -9.83 -9.26 -9.27
C PHE A 198 -10.87 -8.39 -8.55
N ILE A 199 -11.95 -7.98 -9.23
CA ILE A 199 -13.05 -7.20 -8.65
C ILE A 199 -13.69 -7.92 -7.46
N ALA A 200 -13.93 -9.23 -7.59
CA ALA A 200 -14.48 -10.04 -6.50
C ALA A 200 -13.52 -10.12 -5.30
N TYR A 201 -12.22 -10.32 -5.56
CA TYR A 201 -11.19 -10.35 -4.53
C TYR A 201 -11.13 -9.03 -3.74
N VAL A 202 -11.05 -7.90 -4.44
CA VAL A 202 -11.01 -6.57 -3.81
C VAL A 202 -12.27 -6.31 -2.98
N ASN A 203 -13.46 -6.62 -3.52
CA ASN A 203 -14.72 -6.47 -2.79
C ASN A 203 -14.79 -7.36 -1.54
N ASP A 204 -14.21 -8.56 -1.58
CA ASP A 204 -14.15 -9.43 -0.41
C ASP A 204 -13.28 -8.82 0.70
N ILE A 205 -12.09 -8.32 0.37
CA ILE A 205 -11.21 -7.65 1.34
C ILE A 205 -11.86 -6.36 1.86
N ALA A 206 -12.45 -5.54 0.98
CA ALA A 206 -13.17 -4.33 1.40
C ALA A 206 -14.32 -4.66 2.37
N ARG A 207 -15.06 -5.76 2.14
CA ARG A 207 -16.10 -6.23 3.05
C ARG A 207 -15.54 -6.63 4.41
N MET A 208 -14.38 -7.31 4.43
CA MET A 208 -13.70 -7.68 5.69
C MET A 208 -13.31 -6.42 6.48
N ILE A 209 -12.73 -5.41 5.83
CA ILE A 209 -12.34 -4.13 6.43
C ILE A 209 -13.57 -3.41 7.00
N LYS A 210 -14.65 -3.32 6.23
CA LYS A 210 -15.92 -2.70 6.66
C LYS A 210 -16.57 -3.45 7.82
N SER A 211 -16.51 -4.79 7.81
CA SER A 211 -17.07 -5.61 8.89
C SER A 211 -16.32 -5.42 10.21
N ALA A 212 -15.05 -5.03 10.16
CA ALA A 212 -14.26 -4.62 11.31
C ALA A 212 -14.49 -3.15 11.72
N GLY A 213 -15.38 -2.42 11.05
CA GLY A 213 -15.69 -1.01 11.34
C GLY A 213 -14.69 0.00 10.76
N MET A 214 -13.85 -0.43 9.84
CA MET A 214 -12.84 0.41 9.17
C MET A 214 -13.29 0.82 7.76
N ILE A 215 -12.62 1.81 7.21
CA ILE A 215 -12.85 2.33 5.85
C ILE A 215 -11.77 1.75 4.93
N PRO A 216 -12.15 1.03 3.85
CA PRO A 216 -11.20 0.51 2.89
C PRO A 216 -10.64 1.63 2.00
N VAL A 217 -9.33 1.57 1.75
CA VAL A 217 -8.62 2.41 0.80
C VAL A 217 -7.93 1.49 -0.20
N MET A 218 -7.78 1.88 -1.47
CA MET A 218 -6.96 1.18 -2.46
C MET A 218 -6.36 2.15 -3.48
N PHE A 219 -5.26 1.77 -4.11
CA PHE A 219 -4.69 2.52 -5.23
C PHE A 219 -5.56 2.40 -6.49
N ASN A 220 -5.44 3.37 -7.39
CA ASN A 220 -6.41 3.52 -8.48
C ASN A 220 -6.20 2.59 -9.67
N ASP A 221 -5.07 1.93 -9.82
CA ASP A 221 -4.70 1.18 -11.03
C ASP A 221 -5.74 0.12 -11.42
N GLY A 222 -6.14 -0.70 -10.45
CA GLY A 222 -7.13 -1.76 -10.67
C GLY A 222 -8.58 -1.29 -10.60
N VAL A 223 -8.84 0.01 -10.33
CA VAL A 223 -10.19 0.52 -10.17
C VAL A 223 -10.80 0.84 -11.53
N TYR A 224 -11.64 -0.08 -12.05
CA TYR A 224 -12.25 0.03 -13.37
C TYR A 224 -11.22 0.26 -14.49
N TYR A 225 -10.17 -0.57 -14.51
CA TYR A 225 -9.13 -0.49 -15.54
C TYR A 225 -9.73 -0.39 -16.93
N ASN A 226 -9.23 0.53 -17.75
CA ASN A 226 -9.79 0.86 -19.08
C ASN A 226 -11.31 1.21 -19.02
N GLN A 227 -11.81 1.72 -17.89
CA GLN A 227 -13.21 2.04 -17.66
C GLN A 227 -14.17 0.83 -17.83
N ASP A 228 -13.66 -0.38 -17.73
CA ASP A 228 -14.45 -1.61 -17.88
C ASP A 228 -15.37 -1.83 -16.67
N LEU A 229 -16.65 -1.96 -16.96
CA LEU A 229 -17.71 -2.27 -16.01
C LEU A 229 -18.25 -3.69 -16.15
N SER A 230 -17.76 -4.45 -17.13
CA SER A 230 -18.28 -5.79 -17.44
C SER A 230 -17.95 -6.81 -16.33
N ALA A 231 -16.86 -6.58 -15.59
CA ALA A 231 -16.44 -7.39 -14.45
C ALA A 231 -17.29 -7.22 -13.18
N GLY A 232 -18.23 -6.28 -13.18
CA GLY A 232 -19.00 -5.89 -12.00
C GLY A 232 -18.58 -4.54 -11.44
N THR A 233 -19.05 -4.24 -10.23
CA THR A 233 -18.80 -2.96 -9.55
C THR A 233 -17.95 -3.16 -8.30
N LEU A 234 -17.01 -2.24 -8.08
CA LEU A 234 -16.31 -2.11 -6.81
C LEU A 234 -17.23 -1.48 -5.75
N ASP A 235 -17.03 -1.87 -4.51
CA ASP A 235 -17.74 -1.26 -3.39
C ASP A 235 -17.47 0.24 -3.35
N LYS A 236 -18.52 1.05 -3.49
CA LYS A 236 -18.43 2.51 -3.57
C LYS A 236 -17.86 3.18 -2.30
N ASP A 237 -17.85 2.44 -1.17
CA ASP A 237 -17.29 2.94 0.08
C ASP A 237 -15.76 2.83 0.12
N ILE A 238 -15.14 2.21 -0.91
CA ILE A 238 -13.69 2.23 -1.09
C ILE A 238 -13.24 3.65 -1.44
N VAL A 239 -12.37 4.22 -0.61
CA VAL A 239 -11.65 5.46 -0.93
C VAL A 239 -10.54 5.13 -1.92
N VAL A 240 -10.51 5.82 -3.05
CA VAL A 240 -9.49 5.58 -4.08
C VAL A 240 -8.32 6.52 -3.87
N SER A 241 -7.17 5.96 -3.53
CA SER A 241 -5.87 6.64 -3.48
C SER A 241 -5.37 6.81 -4.92
N TYR A 242 -5.62 7.98 -5.50
CA TYR A 242 -5.37 8.25 -6.92
C TYR A 242 -3.96 8.81 -7.11
N TRP A 243 -3.05 7.97 -7.63
CA TRP A 243 -1.64 8.32 -7.75
C TRP A 243 -1.20 8.64 -9.19
N SER A 244 -1.84 8.06 -10.20
CA SER A 244 -1.45 8.24 -11.59
C SER A 244 -2.66 8.21 -12.53
N PRO A 245 -2.67 9.04 -13.59
CA PRO A 245 -3.63 8.92 -14.70
C PRO A 245 -3.30 7.79 -15.67
N GLY A 246 -2.18 7.08 -15.47
CA GLY A 246 -1.65 6.07 -16.39
C GLY A 246 -0.57 6.62 -17.34
N TRP A 247 -0.12 5.76 -18.21
CA TRP A 247 0.87 6.03 -19.28
C TRP A 247 0.61 5.12 -20.48
N ASP A 248 1.43 5.20 -21.53
CA ASP A 248 1.28 4.37 -22.71
C ASP A 248 1.15 2.87 -22.35
N ALA A 249 0.08 2.24 -22.84
CA ALA A 249 -0.30 0.86 -22.56
C ALA A 249 -0.72 0.55 -21.09
N TYR A 250 -0.99 1.57 -20.28
CA TYR A 250 -1.50 1.43 -18.91
C TYR A 250 -2.71 2.36 -18.72
N ASP A 251 -3.89 1.86 -19.13
CA ASP A 251 -5.13 2.64 -19.29
C ASP A 251 -5.93 2.72 -17.99
N LEU A 252 -5.60 3.66 -17.13
CA LEU A 252 -6.31 3.87 -15.87
C LEU A 252 -7.60 4.67 -16.05
N ALA A 253 -8.60 4.39 -15.20
CA ALA A 253 -9.82 5.17 -15.20
C ALA A 253 -9.54 6.62 -14.77
N PRO A 254 -10.02 7.63 -15.52
CA PRO A 254 -9.85 9.03 -15.12
C PRO A 254 -10.53 9.31 -13.79
N VAL A 255 -9.96 10.22 -12.99
CA VAL A 255 -10.51 10.59 -11.68
C VAL A 255 -11.99 11.02 -11.75
N SER A 256 -12.38 11.75 -12.81
CA SER A 256 -13.77 12.16 -13.05
C SER A 256 -14.73 10.98 -13.27
N PHE A 257 -14.24 9.87 -13.82
CA PHE A 257 -15.01 8.65 -13.98
C PHE A 257 -15.28 7.98 -12.62
N LEU A 258 -14.30 8.00 -11.72
CA LEU A 258 -14.43 7.45 -10.37
C LEU A 258 -15.37 8.30 -9.49
N GLU A 259 -15.25 9.63 -9.57
CA GLU A 259 -16.18 10.56 -8.91
C GLU A 259 -17.63 10.32 -9.35
N ALA A 260 -17.86 10.16 -10.66
CA ALA A 260 -19.20 9.92 -11.20
C ALA A 260 -19.83 8.60 -10.69
N ARG A 261 -19.02 7.68 -10.14
CA ARG A 261 -19.47 6.43 -9.50
C ARG A 261 -19.59 6.53 -7.98
N GLY A 262 -19.29 7.70 -7.43
CA GLY A 262 -19.45 7.98 -6.03
C GLY A 262 -18.28 7.59 -5.15
N HIS A 263 -17.14 7.25 -5.74
CA HIS A 263 -15.91 7.03 -4.95
C HIS A 263 -15.37 8.34 -4.41
N GLN A 264 -14.92 8.31 -3.17
CA GLN A 264 -14.12 9.37 -2.57
C GLN A 264 -12.67 9.22 -3.05
N ILE A 265 -12.01 10.35 -3.32
CA ILE A 265 -10.64 10.37 -3.86
C ILE A 265 -9.69 10.93 -2.80
N LEU A 266 -8.68 10.14 -2.45
CA LEU A 266 -7.49 10.61 -1.77
C LEU A 266 -6.44 10.96 -2.85
N ASP A 267 -6.07 12.23 -2.93
CA ASP A 267 -5.09 12.71 -3.90
C ASP A 267 -3.68 12.28 -3.48
N THR A 268 -3.13 11.31 -4.20
CA THR A 268 -1.82 10.72 -3.92
C THR A 268 -0.88 10.93 -5.11
N ASN A 269 -1.05 12.06 -5.81
CA ASN A 269 -0.32 12.41 -7.03
C ASN A 269 1.14 11.96 -6.99
N CYS A 270 1.55 11.15 -7.97
CA CYS A 270 2.90 10.56 -8.02
C CYS A 270 4.02 11.59 -8.20
N ASP A 271 3.73 12.82 -8.61
CA ASP A 271 4.74 13.89 -8.63
C ASP A 271 5.26 14.20 -7.21
N TRP A 272 4.52 13.86 -6.17
CA TRP A 272 4.95 13.98 -4.78
C TRP A 272 5.72 12.77 -4.27
N TYR A 273 5.93 11.73 -5.09
CA TYR A 273 6.64 10.54 -4.66
C TYR A 273 8.14 10.80 -4.53
N TYR A 274 8.70 10.29 -3.48
CA TYR A 274 10.13 10.17 -3.29
C TYR A 274 10.49 8.71 -3.06
N VAL A 275 11.36 8.17 -3.90
CA VAL A 275 11.98 6.86 -3.66
C VAL A 275 13.28 7.10 -2.91
N LEU A 276 13.41 6.47 -1.73
CA LEU A 276 14.56 6.62 -0.85
C LEU A 276 15.87 6.38 -1.60
N GLY A 277 16.81 7.32 -1.46
CA GLY A 277 18.11 7.25 -2.12
C GLY A 277 18.18 7.92 -3.50
N ARG A 278 17.06 8.17 -4.17
CA ARG A 278 17.04 8.87 -5.48
C ARG A 278 17.13 10.38 -5.29
N THR A 279 18.32 10.92 -5.42
CA THR A 279 18.56 12.33 -5.11
C THR A 279 18.75 13.24 -6.32
N THR A 280 19.19 12.69 -7.45
CA THR A 280 19.47 13.43 -8.69
C THR A 280 19.17 12.58 -9.92
N LYS A 281 19.18 13.23 -11.09
CA LYS A 281 18.98 12.62 -12.42
C LYS A 281 20.18 11.77 -12.90
N GLU A 282 20.87 11.05 -12.08
CA GLU A 282 22.08 10.34 -12.50
C GLU A 282 21.80 9.05 -13.29
N ASN A 283 20.58 8.55 -13.26
CA ASN A 283 20.12 7.37 -14.03
C ASN A 283 19.17 7.80 -15.15
N GLU A 284 19.04 6.99 -16.18
CA GLU A 284 18.24 7.24 -17.40
C GLU A 284 16.75 7.50 -17.15
N ASP A 285 16.24 7.24 -15.95
CA ASP A 285 14.84 7.49 -15.55
C ASP A 285 14.75 8.27 -14.24
N PRO A 286 14.72 9.62 -14.30
CA PRO A 286 14.87 10.51 -13.13
C PRO A 286 13.56 10.82 -12.41
N ILE A 287 12.61 9.91 -12.40
CA ILE A 287 11.34 10.08 -11.67
C ILE A 287 11.49 9.77 -10.18
N PHE A 288 10.62 10.37 -9.38
CA PHE A 288 10.52 10.12 -7.93
C PHE A 288 11.80 10.43 -7.15
N THR A 289 12.57 11.43 -7.59
CA THR A 289 13.74 11.92 -6.87
C THR A 289 13.33 12.89 -5.76
N TYR A 290 14.22 13.10 -4.76
CA TYR A 290 14.03 14.14 -3.76
C TYR A 290 13.73 15.51 -4.38
N GLN A 291 14.47 15.89 -5.44
CA GLN A 291 14.32 17.21 -6.06
C GLN A 291 13.01 17.33 -6.85
N THR A 292 12.58 16.27 -7.55
CA THR A 292 11.30 16.28 -8.28
C THR A 292 10.13 16.41 -7.33
N ALA A 293 10.12 15.65 -6.24
CA ALA A 293 9.10 15.74 -5.20
C ALA A 293 9.05 17.15 -4.56
N LEU A 294 10.21 17.68 -4.16
CA LEU A 294 10.28 19.01 -3.54
C LEU A 294 9.77 20.11 -4.48
N ASN A 295 10.11 20.03 -5.77
CA ASN A 295 9.63 20.99 -6.78
C ASN A 295 8.11 20.87 -6.98
N ALA A 296 7.58 19.64 -7.07
CA ALA A 296 6.14 19.42 -7.23
C ALA A 296 5.31 19.95 -6.05
N MET A 297 5.84 19.85 -4.83
CA MET A 297 5.20 20.38 -3.61
C MET A 297 5.08 21.92 -3.59
N GLN A 298 5.80 22.63 -4.46
CA GLN A 298 5.68 24.08 -4.61
C GLN A 298 4.52 24.50 -5.50
N ASN A 299 3.97 23.57 -6.28
CA ASN A 299 2.81 23.83 -7.14
C ASN A 299 1.55 24.10 -6.30
N GLU A 300 0.71 24.98 -6.83
CA GLU A 300 -0.50 25.41 -6.09
C GLU A 300 -1.58 24.34 -6.01
N GLU A 301 -1.72 23.54 -7.04
CA GLU A 301 -2.75 22.51 -7.17
C GLU A 301 -2.19 21.27 -7.86
N SER A 302 -2.60 20.08 -7.41
CA SER A 302 -2.18 18.85 -8.08
C SER A 302 -2.98 18.62 -9.37
N PRO A 303 -2.39 17.91 -10.36
CA PRO A 303 -3.12 17.49 -11.56
C PRO A 303 -4.37 16.65 -11.25
N VAL A 304 -4.35 15.87 -10.17
CA VAL A 304 -5.50 15.07 -9.72
C VAL A 304 -6.63 15.98 -9.26
N ALA A 305 -6.35 16.88 -8.32
CA ALA A 305 -7.35 17.84 -7.81
C ALA A 305 -7.90 18.73 -8.93
N ALA A 306 -7.03 19.21 -9.83
CA ALA A 306 -7.45 20.03 -10.98
C ALA A 306 -8.38 19.29 -11.96
N SER A 307 -8.33 17.96 -12.00
CA SER A 307 -9.16 17.12 -12.88
C SER A 307 -10.49 16.71 -12.24
N MET A 308 -10.72 17.03 -10.96
CA MET A 308 -11.92 16.71 -10.21
C MET A 308 -13.01 17.78 -10.41
N LYS A 309 -14.28 17.35 -10.32
CA LYS A 309 -15.43 18.25 -10.19
C LYS A 309 -15.66 18.66 -8.73
N GLY A 310 -15.43 17.72 -7.83
CA GLY A 310 -15.46 17.93 -6.39
C GLY A 310 -14.10 18.30 -5.82
N LYS A 311 -13.91 17.94 -4.57
CA LYS A 311 -12.62 18.08 -3.88
C LYS A 311 -12.17 16.72 -3.38
N PRO A 312 -10.87 16.43 -3.36
CA PRO A 312 -10.36 15.23 -2.72
C PRO A 312 -10.68 15.26 -1.21
N VAL A 313 -10.85 14.08 -0.62
CA VAL A 313 -11.04 13.95 0.83
C VAL A 313 -9.75 14.21 1.60
N GLY A 314 -8.63 14.23 0.90
CA GLY A 314 -7.31 14.49 1.45
C GLY A 314 -6.23 14.44 0.39
N SER A 315 -4.98 14.69 0.82
CA SER A 315 -3.78 14.51 0.01
C SER A 315 -2.72 13.75 0.78
N MET A 316 -1.96 12.93 0.06
CA MET A 316 -0.91 12.09 0.61
C MET A 316 0.41 12.21 -0.16
N PHE A 317 1.47 12.50 0.56
CA PHE A 317 2.85 12.42 0.09
C PHE A 317 3.42 11.04 0.43
N CYS A 318 4.21 10.43 -0.48
CA CYS A 318 4.73 9.09 -0.29
C CYS A 318 6.25 9.01 -0.31
N LEU A 319 6.82 8.34 0.70
CA LEU A 319 8.18 7.82 0.70
C LEU A 319 8.13 6.32 0.37
N TRP A 320 8.65 5.97 -0.80
CA TRP A 320 8.79 4.59 -1.24
C TRP A 320 10.19 4.05 -0.97
N SER A 321 10.30 2.75 -0.78
CA SER A 321 11.56 2.04 -0.49
C SER A 321 11.86 0.98 -1.56
N ASP A 322 11.68 1.34 -2.85
CA ASP A 322 11.95 0.45 -4.00
C ASP A 322 13.41 -0.03 -4.00
N GLU A 323 14.30 0.72 -3.37
CA GLU A 323 15.68 0.37 -3.13
C GLU A 323 15.89 0.07 -1.63
N PRO A 324 15.51 -1.13 -1.13
CA PRO A 324 15.50 -1.44 0.32
C PRO A 324 16.84 -1.25 1.00
N GLN A 325 17.94 -1.39 0.24
CA GLN A 325 19.32 -1.22 0.73
C GLN A 325 19.76 0.24 0.84
N ALA A 326 19.01 1.19 0.25
CA ALA A 326 19.35 2.62 0.37
C ALA A 326 19.42 3.01 1.86
N PRO A 327 20.46 3.73 2.29
CA PRO A 327 20.59 4.12 3.70
C PRO A 327 19.51 5.13 4.09
N TYR A 328 19.02 5.03 5.32
CA TYR A 328 18.21 6.06 5.97
C TYR A 328 19.07 6.71 7.07
N ASP A 329 20.06 7.48 6.64
CA ASP A 329 21.04 8.17 7.48
C ASP A 329 20.57 9.58 7.87
N GLU A 330 21.41 10.34 8.59
CA GLU A 330 21.09 11.69 9.04
C GLU A 330 20.71 12.63 7.89
N LYS A 331 21.34 12.49 6.73
CA LYS A 331 21.04 13.28 5.54
C LYS A 331 19.66 12.97 4.98
N GLU A 332 19.27 11.72 4.96
CA GLU A 332 17.93 11.32 4.54
C GLU A 332 16.85 11.75 5.55
N VAL A 333 17.14 11.69 6.84
CA VAL A 333 16.27 12.23 7.88
C VAL A 333 16.04 13.74 7.66
N GLU A 334 17.09 14.52 7.40
CA GLU A 334 16.96 15.96 7.10
C GLU A 334 16.10 16.20 5.84
N ARG A 335 16.31 15.43 4.77
CA ARG A 335 15.50 15.50 3.54
C ARG A 335 14.03 15.21 3.81
N MET A 336 13.75 14.16 4.57
CA MET A 336 12.38 13.82 4.94
C MET A 336 11.71 14.94 5.76
N HIS A 337 12.42 15.51 6.72
CA HIS A 337 11.93 16.67 7.46
C HIS A 337 11.65 17.87 6.55
N MET A 338 12.48 18.10 5.53
CA MET A 338 12.25 19.18 4.55
C MET A 338 11.00 18.90 3.69
N LEU A 339 10.84 17.68 3.16
CA LEU A 339 9.67 17.30 2.36
C LEU A 339 8.37 17.40 3.18
N LEU A 340 8.37 16.88 4.42
CA LEU A 340 7.20 16.97 5.31
C LEU A 340 6.79 18.43 5.58
N ARG A 341 7.76 19.35 5.72
CA ARG A 341 7.49 20.79 5.89
C ARG A 341 7.07 21.48 4.60
N ALA A 342 7.56 21.00 3.45
CA ALA A 342 7.25 21.57 2.14
C ALA A 342 5.86 21.18 1.64
N PHE A 343 5.37 19.98 2.01
CA PHE A 343 4.06 19.48 1.56
C PHE A 343 2.90 20.29 2.17
N LYS A 344 2.31 21.15 1.36
CA LYS A 344 1.20 22.05 1.73
C LYS A 344 0.12 21.98 0.66
N PRO A 345 -0.59 20.82 0.56
CA PRO A 345 -1.61 20.66 -0.45
C PRO A 345 -2.68 21.73 -0.28
N LYS A 346 -3.10 22.34 -1.39
CA LYS A 346 -4.22 23.29 -1.42
C LYS A 346 -5.51 22.53 -1.74
N HIS A 347 -6.62 22.98 -1.17
CA HIS A 347 -7.94 22.32 -1.22
C HIS A 347 -8.99 23.19 -1.93
#